data_93a0aec1eb8021ca3432b81bee54a9e0
#
_entry.id   93a0aec1eb8021ca3432b81bee54a9e0
#
_cell.length_a   1.000
_cell.length_b   1.000
_cell.length_c   1.000
_cell.angle_alpha   90.00
_cell.angle_beta   90.00
_cell.angle_gamma   90.00
#
_symmetry.space_group_name_H-M   'P 1'
#
loop_
_entity.id
_entity.type
_entity.pdbx_description
1 polymer ?
#
loop_
_entity_poly.entity_id
_entity_poly.type
_entity_poly.pdbx_seq_one_letter_code
_entity_poly.pdbx_strand_id
1 'polypeptide(L)'
;VQRFLSARKNRKVTIAEIGAEAQPNNRAVLSASEVEKYDPETFADNLALAKERARKGKGCNAIIEWSPHSNIELNSNGSPLRLGSNPEESFVVLAHELIHAQHILAGTSKAYNGGDRYDETSEAGKEELRAVGVGKYEYRKTRQPSENSIRQEHGLPIRKKYKPHGR
;
A
#
# COMPACT_ATOMS: atom_id res chain seq x y z
N VAL A 1 7.20 -11.10 -9.75
CA VAL A 1 6.57 -9.82 -10.12
C VAL A 1 5.44 -10.04 -11.12
N GLN A 2 5.62 -10.82 -12.20
CA GLN A 2 4.59 -11.03 -13.24
C GLN A 2 3.29 -11.73 -12.76
N ARG A 3 3.33 -12.59 -11.74
CA ARG A 3 2.13 -13.24 -11.18
C ARG A 3 1.22 -12.28 -10.41
N PHE A 4 1.76 -11.16 -9.92
CA PHE A 4 0.99 -10.18 -9.14
C PHE A 4 0.08 -9.29 -9.97
N LEU A 5 0.43 -9.04 -11.21
CA LEU A 5 -0.31 -8.14 -12.10
C LEU A 5 -1.43 -8.85 -12.89
N SER A 6 -1.56 -10.17 -12.73
CA SER A 6 -2.50 -11.00 -13.51
C SER A 6 -3.94 -11.04 -12.96
N ALA A 7 -4.23 -10.38 -11.85
CA ALA A 7 -5.55 -10.45 -11.24
C ALA A 7 -6.54 -9.47 -11.87
N ARG A 8 -7.12 -9.85 -12.96
CA ARG A 8 -8.19 -9.24 -13.76
C ARG A 8 -7.70 -8.34 -14.90
N LYS A 9 -7.94 -8.80 -16.12
CA LYS A 9 -7.72 -8.10 -17.39
C LYS A 9 -8.10 -6.62 -17.27
N ASN A 10 -7.15 -5.73 -17.63
CA ASN A 10 -7.29 -4.29 -17.79
C ASN A 10 -7.15 -3.39 -16.54
N ARG A 11 -6.63 -3.87 -15.42
CA ARG A 11 -6.31 -2.97 -14.30
C ARG A 11 -4.83 -2.56 -14.33
N LYS A 12 -4.57 -1.30 -13.99
CA LYS A 12 -3.23 -0.69 -14.07
C LYS A 12 -2.80 -0.15 -12.73
N VAL A 13 -1.50 -0.25 -12.47
CA VAL A 13 -0.81 0.50 -11.42
C VAL A 13 0.03 1.56 -12.11
N THR A 14 -0.14 2.79 -11.70
CA THR A 14 0.73 3.91 -12.11
C THR A 14 1.63 4.25 -10.93
N ILE A 15 2.94 4.33 -11.16
CA ILE A 15 3.91 4.77 -10.17
C ILE A 15 4.31 6.19 -10.54
N ALA A 16 4.10 7.13 -9.63
CA ALA A 16 4.49 8.52 -9.74
C ALA A 16 5.62 8.80 -8.75
N GLU A 17 6.69 9.40 -9.25
CA GLU A 17 7.80 9.85 -8.40
C GLU A 17 7.40 11.12 -7.64
N ILE A 18 7.75 11.18 -6.36
CA ILE A 18 7.55 12.32 -5.47
C ILE A 18 8.88 12.73 -4.84
N GLY A 19 8.95 13.96 -4.32
CA GLY A 19 10.14 14.46 -3.63
C GLY A 19 10.51 13.65 -2.40
N ALA A 20 11.78 13.71 -2.00
CA ALA A 20 12.34 12.92 -0.89
C ALA A 20 11.62 13.16 0.45
N GLU A 21 11.13 14.37 0.68
CA GLU A 21 10.43 14.77 1.92
C GLU A 21 8.93 14.45 1.90
N ALA A 22 8.40 14.02 0.74
CA ALA A 22 6.99 13.69 0.63
C ALA A 22 6.70 12.28 1.16
N GLN A 23 5.55 12.13 1.81
CA GLN A 23 5.13 10.82 2.33
C GLN A 23 4.67 9.92 1.18
N PRO A 24 5.20 8.70 1.08
CA PRO A 24 4.68 7.70 0.15
C PRO A 24 3.20 7.44 0.38
N ASN A 25 2.48 7.15 -0.68
CA ASN A 25 1.04 6.96 -0.61
C ASN A 25 0.53 6.08 -1.76
N ASN A 26 -0.66 5.53 -1.59
CA ASN A 26 -1.39 4.84 -2.63
C ASN A 26 -2.85 5.28 -2.64
N ARG A 27 -3.46 5.25 -3.80
CA ARG A 27 -4.88 5.58 -3.93
C ARG A 27 -5.56 4.79 -5.04
N ALA A 28 -6.82 4.46 -4.79
CA ALA A 28 -7.71 3.86 -5.77
C ALA A 28 -8.17 4.92 -6.79
N VAL A 29 -8.17 4.56 -8.07
CA VAL A 29 -8.63 5.43 -9.15
C VAL A 29 -9.45 4.64 -10.17
N LEU A 30 -10.40 5.31 -10.83
CA LEU A 30 -11.10 4.74 -11.97
C LEU A 30 -10.20 4.78 -13.22
N SER A 31 -10.47 3.92 -14.19
CA SER A 31 -9.86 4.02 -15.52
C SER A 31 -10.44 5.21 -16.29
N ALA A 32 -9.72 5.70 -17.31
CA ALA A 32 -10.22 6.79 -18.17
C ALA A 32 -11.60 6.46 -18.76
N SER A 33 -11.80 5.24 -19.26
CA SER A 33 -13.08 4.81 -19.83
C SER A 33 -14.22 4.71 -18.80
N GLU A 34 -13.90 4.58 -17.52
CA GLU A 34 -14.89 4.62 -16.43
C GLU A 34 -15.23 6.05 -16.05
N VAL A 35 -14.26 6.97 -16.08
CA VAL A 35 -14.46 8.41 -15.83
C VAL A 35 -15.28 9.05 -16.97
N GLU A 36 -15.01 8.72 -18.23
CA GLU A 36 -15.80 9.21 -19.38
C GLU A 36 -17.28 8.80 -19.31
N LYS A 37 -17.56 7.69 -18.66
CA LYS A 37 -18.94 7.22 -18.47
C LYS A 37 -19.67 7.91 -17.32
N TYR A 38 -18.92 8.45 -16.37
CA TYR A 38 -19.42 9.19 -15.21
C TYR A 38 -18.96 10.64 -15.35
N ASP A 39 -19.86 11.59 -15.33
CA ASP A 39 -19.64 13.02 -15.51
C ASP A 39 -18.40 13.50 -14.74
N PRO A 40 -17.39 14.11 -15.43
CA PRO A 40 -16.17 14.57 -14.81
C PRO A 40 -16.33 15.69 -13.76
N GLU A 41 -17.47 16.38 -13.72
CA GLU A 41 -17.74 17.39 -12.70
C GLU A 41 -17.87 16.81 -11.28
N THR A 42 -17.94 15.49 -11.15
CA THR A 42 -18.09 14.79 -9.87
C THR A 42 -16.84 14.04 -9.42
N PHE A 43 -15.73 14.77 -9.24
CA PHE A 43 -14.48 14.18 -8.71
C PHE A 43 -14.69 13.40 -7.41
N ALA A 44 -15.53 13.92 -6.50
CA ALA A 44 -15.86 13.28 -5.23
C ALA A 44 -16.58 11.94 -5.44
N ASP A 45 -17.52 11.86 -6.38
CA ASP A 45 -18.27 10.64 -6.68
C ASP A 45 -17.37 9.59 -7.35
N ASN A 46 -16.49 10.01 -8.25
CA ASN A 46 -15.50 9.14 -8.86
C ASN A 46 -14.54 8.55 -7.82
N LEU A 47 -14.11 9.36 -6.85
CA LEU A 47 -13.27 8.89 -5.75
C LEU A 47 -14.02 7.92 -4.84
N ALA A 48 -15.28 8.21 -4.49
CA ALA A 48 -16.12 7.34 -3.68
C ALA A 48 -16.34 5.99 -4.36
N LEU A 49 -16.64 5.99 -5.65
CA LEU A 49 -16.81 4.77 -6.45
C LEU A 49 -15.51 3.96 -6.54
N ALA A 50 -14.36 4.61 -6.74
CA ALA A 50 -13.07 3.93 -6.76
C ALA A 50 -12.78 3.25 -5.41
N LYS A 51 -12.99 3.94 -4.30
CA LYS A 51 -12.85 3.40 -2.94
C LYS A 51 -13.79 2.22 -2.69
N GLU A 52 -15.05 2.33 -3.12
CA GLU A 52 -16.02 1.26 -3.01
C GLU A 52 -15.58 0.00 -3.78
N ARG A 53 -15.12 0.15 -5.01
CA ARG A 53 -14.60 -0.97 -5.82
C ARG A 53 -13.37 -1.60 -5.22
N ALA A 54 -12.46 -0.78 -4.66
CA ALA A 54 -11.22 -1.25 -4.02
C ALA A 54 -11.48 -2.14 -2.79
N ARG A 55 -12.64 -2.02 -2.12
CA ARG A 55 -12.98 -2.78 -0.90
C ARG A 55 -14.03 -3.88 -1.09
N LYS A 56 -14.85 -3.80 -2.14
CA LYS A 56 -16.01 -4.70 -2.34
C LYS A 56 -15.82 -5.77 -3.44
N GLY A 57 -14.61 -6.22 -3.66
CA GLY A 57 -14.29 -7.32 -4.58
C GLY A 57 -14.31 -6.97 -6.07
N LYS A 58 -14.69 -5.76 -6.46
CA LYS A 58 -14.66 -5.32 -7.86
C LYS A 58 -13.28 -4.89 -8.30
N GLY A 59 -12.53 -4.24 -7.39
CA GLY A 59 -11.23 -3.65 -7.66
C GLY A 59 -11.28 -2.48 -8.66
N CYS A 60 -10.20 -1.73 -8.73
CA CYS A 60 -9.99 -0.62 -9.67
C CYS A 60 -8.50 -0.44 -9.95
N ASN A 61 -8.12 0.57 -10.72
CA ASN A 61 -6.72 0.95 -10.89
C ASN A 61 -6.16 1.55 -9.60
N ALA A 62 -4.84 1.61 -9.49
CA ALA A 62 -4.15 2.25 -8.38
C ALA A 62 -3.08 3.23 -8.87
N ILE A 63 -2.88 4.31 -8.12
CA ILE A 63 -1.72 5.17 -8.25
C ILE A 63 -0.89 5.00 -6.99
N ILE A 64 0.42 4.84 -7.16
CA ILE A 64 1.43 4.84 -6.12
C ILE A 64 2.25 6.11 -6.27
N GLU A 65 2.39 6.85 -5.17
CA GLU A 65 3.29 7.98 -5.03
C GLU A 65 4.49 7.53 -4.19
N TRP A 66 5.69 7.53 -4.77
CA TRP A 66 6.89 6.97 -4.17
C TRP A 66 8.12 7.81 -4.48
N SER A 67 9.04 7.89 -3.51
CA SER A 67 10.34 8.54 -3.69
C SER A 67 11.46 7.49 -3.74
N PRO A 68 12.32 7.51 -4.78
CA PRO A 68 13.51 6.64 -4.84
C PRO A 68 14.60 7.05 -3.84
N HIS A 69 14.42 8.14 -3.12
CA HIS A 69 15.42 8.71 -2.21
C HIS A 69 15.11 8.50 -0.74
N SER A 70 13.98 7.88 -0.40
CA SER A 70 13.54 7.73 1.00
C SER A 70 13.29 6.27 1.38
N ASN A 71 13.52 5.97 2.67
CA ASN A 71 13.23 4.68 3.28
C ASN A 71 12.47 4.86 4.60
N ILE A 72 12.10 3.78 5.25
CA ILE A 72 11.58 3.78 6.63
C ILE A 72 12.69 3.29 7.56
N GLU A 73 13.23 4.19 8.38
CA GLU A 73 14.18 3.84 9.42
C GLU A 73 13.51 3.07 10.55
N LEU A 74 14.14 1.99 10.98
CA LEU A 74 13.70 1.17 12.10
C LEU A 74 14.65 1.30 13.27
N ASN A 75 14.11 1.26 14.49
CA ASN A 75 14.93 1.10 15.70
C ASN A 75 15.35 -0.38 15.87
N SER A 76 16.20 -0.66 16.88
CA SER A 76 16.68 -2.01 17.20
C SER A 76 15.56 -3.02 17.51
N ASN A 77 14.37 -2.53 17.89
CA ASN A 77 13.21 -3.36 18.17
C ASN A 77 12.32 -3.59 16.94
N GLY A 78 12.69 -3.08 15.76
CA GLY A 78 11.90 -3.20 14.52
C GLY A 78 10.68 -2.28 14.47
N SER A 79 10.63 -1.23 15.29
CA SER A 79 9.58 -0.21 15.22
C SER A 79 10.02 0.94 14.30
N PRO A 80 9.14 1.48 13.45
CA PRO A 80 9.46 2.63 12.61
C PRO A 80 9.80 3.85 13.48
N LEU A 81 10.83 4.59 13.10
CA LEU A 81 11.23 5.84 13.72
C LEU A 81 10.71 7.04 12.90
N ARG A 82 11.10 7.08 11.64
CA ARG A 82 10.83 8.19 10.73
C ARG A 82 11.02 7.77 9.28
N LEU A 83 10.64 8.65 8.38
CA LEU A 83 11.10 8.61 7.00
C LEU A 83 12.59 8.97 6.97
N GLY A 84 13.41 8.06 6.44
CA GLY A 84 14.85 8.25 6.27
C GLY A 84 15.20 8.60 4.83
N SER A 85 16.48 8.81 4.57
CA SER A 85 17.03 9.22 3.27
C SER A 85 18.00 8.21 2.66
N ASN A 86 17.81 6.92 2.94
CA ASN A 86 18.60 5.85 2.35
C ASN A 86 17.97 5.35 1.04
N PRO A 87 18.51 5.71 -0.14
CA PRO A 87 17.96 5.29 -1.42
C PRO A 87 18.11 3.79 -1.68
N GLU A 88 19.09 3.12 -1.07
CA GLU A 88 19.31 1.69 -1.24
C GLU A 88 18.18 0.84 -0.67
N GLU A 89 17.39 1.38 0.26
CA GLU A 89 16.22 0.72 0.84
C GLU A 89 14.89 1.28 0.33
N SER A 90 14.89 2.25 -0.58
CA SER A 90 13.67 2.87 -1.10
C SER A 90 12.72 1.88 -1.79
N PHE A 91 13.26 0.80 -2.36
CA PHE A 91 12.48 -0.29 -2.97
C PHE A 91 11.56 -1.00 -1.96
N VAL A 92 11.92 -1.00 -0.67
CA VAL A 92 11.08 -1.59 0.39
C VAL A 92 9.81 -0.78 0.58
N VAL A 93 9.92 0.55 0.52
CA VAL A 93 8.78 1.47 0.56
C VAL A 93 7.90 1.26 -0.68
N LEU A 94 8.52 1.17 -1.87
CA LEU A 94 7.78 0.85 -3.10
C LEU A 94 7.06 -0.50 -2.99
N ALA A 95 7.72 -1.52 -2.45
CA ALA A 95 7.11 -2.83 -2.26
C ALA A 95 5.89 -2.77 -1.33
N HIS A 96 5.96 -2.00 -0.23
CA HIS A 96 4.82 -1.76 0.67
C HIS A 96 3.62 -1.15 -0.08
N GLU A 97 3.84 -0.10 -0.86
CA GLU A 97 2.80 0.55 -1.63
C GLU A 97 2.25 -0.35 -2.77
N LEU A 98 3.10 -1.18 -3.38
CA LEU A 98 2.67 -2.17 -4.38
C LEU A 98 1.75 -3.25 -3.79
N ILE A 99 1.95 -3.63 -2.54
CA ILE A 99 1.07 -4.57 -1.84
C ILE A 99 -0.31 -3.95 -1.63
N HIS A 100 -0.39 -2.69 -1.21
CA HIS A 100 -1.65 -1.95 -1.16
C HIS A 100 -2.32 -1.86 -2.54
N ALA A 101 -1.56 -1.54 -3.58
CA ALA A 101 -2.07 -1.50 -4.94
C ALA A 101 -2.63 -2.87 -5.38
N GLN A 102 -1.98 -3.98 -5.04
CA GLN A 102 -2.51 -5.32 -5.28
C GLN A 102 -3.88 -5.52 -4.63
N HIS A 103 -4.04 -5.09 -3.38
CA HIS A 103 -5.32 -5.19 -2.67
C HIS A 103 -6.40 -4.31 -3.30
N ILE A 104 -6.03 -3.11 -3.78
CA ILE A 104 -6.92 -2.21 -4.53
C ILE A 104 -7.37 -2.87 -5.85
N LEU A 105 -6.43 -3.42 -6.62
CA LEU A 105 -6.73 -4.10 -7.89
C LEU A 105 -7.64 -5.32 -7.68
N ALA A 106 -7.42 -6.05 -6.59
CA ALA A 106 -8.22 -7.22 -6.25
C ALA A 106 -9.60 -6.88 -5.64
N GLY A 107 -9.80 -5.63 -5.20
CA GLY A 107 -11.01 -5.24 -4.49
C GLY A 107 -11.08 -5.76 -3.05
N THR A 108 -9.93 -6.00 -2.43
CA THR A 108 -9.80 -6.58 -1.08
C THR A 108 -9.13 -5.63 -0.08
N SER A 109 -8.94 -4.36 -0.48
CA SER A 109 -8.35 -3.34 0.38
C SER A 109 -9.25 -3.05 1.58
N LYS A 110 -8.67 -3.06 2.77
CA LYS A 110 -9.32 -2.70 4.02
C LYS A 110 -9.16 -1.21 4.36
N ALA A 111 -8.22 -0.51 3.70
CA ALA A 111 -7.93 0.89 3.95
C ALA A 111 -9.16 1.79 3.84
N TYR A 112 -10.10 1.42 2.96
CA TYR A 112 -11.33 2.20 2.70
C TYR A 112 -12.54 1.74 3.53
N ASN A 113 -12.35 0.86 4.50
CA ASN A 113 -13.41 0.44 5.43
C ASN A 113 -13.47 1.32 6.69
N GLY A 114 -12.60 2.33 6.79
CA GLY A 114 -12.60 3.33 7.85
C GLY A 114 -11.62 3.05 8.98
N GLY A 115 -11.51 4.02 9.86
CA GLY A 115 -10.60 4.02 11.00
C GLY A 115 -9.25 4.69 10.73
N ASP A 116 -8.50 4.89 11.79
CA ASP A 116 -7.13 5.41 11.74
C ASP A 116 -6.16 4.29 11.33
N ARG A 117 -5.30 4.57 10.36
CA ARG A 117 -4.24 3.64 9.90
C ARG A 117 -3.22 3.29 11.01
N TYR A 118 -3.08 4.13 12.01
CA TYR A 118 -2.21 3.90 13.16
C TYR A 118 -2.89 3.17 14.32
N ASP A 119 -4.20 2.95 14.25
CA ASP A 119 -4.94 2.07 15.15
C ASP A 119 -5.00 0.66 14.56
N GLU A 120 -4.16 -0.23 15.06
CA GLU A 120 -4.05 -1.62 14.60
C GLU A 120 -5.34 -2.44 14.77
N THR A 121 -6.32 -1.94 15.54
CA THR A 121 -7.63 -2.57 15.71
C THR A 121 -8.63 -2.15 14.63
N SER A 122 -8.41 -1.00 14.00
CA SER A 122 -9.22 -0.49 12.90
C SER A 122 -9.05 -1.30 11.62
N GLU A 123 -9.96 -1.18 10.67
CA GLU A 123 -9.80 -1.86 9.37
C GLU A 123 -8.65 -1.24 8.54
N ALA A 124 -8.46 0.08 8.60
CA ALA A 124 -7.33 0.73 7.96
C ALA A 124 -5.99 0.29 8.59
N GLY A 125 -5.90 0.21 9.92
CA GLY A 125 -4.71 -0.30 10.60
C GLY A 125 -4.43 -1.77 10.30
N LYS A 126 -5.46 -2.61 10.19
CA LYS A 126 -5.32 -4.01 9.76
C LYS A 126 -4.80 -4.13 8.31
N GLU A 127 -5.15 -3.19 7.44
CA GLU A 127 -4.57 -3.13 6.09
C GLU A 127 -3.08 -2.85 6.13
N GLU A 128 -2.65 -1.93 6.98
CA GLU A 128 -1.23 -1.62 7.16
C GLU A 128 -0.45 -2.80 7.74
N LEU A 129 -0.98 -3.47 8.77
CA LEU A 129 -0.37 -4.70 9.32
C LEU A 129 -0.28 -5.81 8.26
N ARG A 130 -1.26 -5.91 7.37
CA ARG A 130 -1.27 -6.84 6.25
C ARG A 130 -0.18 -6.50 5.23
N ALA A 131 -0.01 -5.23 4.89
CA ALA A 131 1.02 -4.77 3.97
C ALA A 131 2.43 -4.97 4.55
N VAL A 132 2.61 -4.69 5.84
CA VAL A 132 3.88 -4.97 6.53
C VAL A 132 4.14 -6.47 6.68
N GLY A 133 3.13 -7.28 6.88
CA GLY A 133 3.28 -8.73 7.12
C GLY A 133 3.56 -9.07 8.58
N VAL A 134 2.77 -8.50 9.51
CA VAL A 134 2.93 -8.70 10.95
C VAL A 134 1.84 -9.64 11.50
N GLY A 135 2.20 -10.43 12.49
CA GLY A 135 1.28 -11.27 13.25
C GLY A 135 0.62 -12.36 12.38
N LYS A 136 -0.69 -12.31 12.22
CA LYS A 136 -1.42 -13.28 11.38
C LYS A 136 -1.15 -13.11 9.88
N TYR A 137 -0.58 -11.98 9.46
CA TYR A 137 -0.26 -11.66 8.07
C TYR A 137 1.17 -12.01 7.65
N GLU A 138 1.96 -12.64 8.53
CA GLU A 138 3.29 -13.13 8.19
C GLU A 138 3.26 -14.07 6.96
N TYR A 139 4.27 -13.94 6.08
CA TYR A 139 4.38 -14.75 4.86
C TYR A 139 4.28 -16.26 5.11
N ARG A 140 4.91 -16.75 6.18
CA ARG A 140 4.85 -18.19 6.57
C ARG A 140 3.42 -18.71 6.82
N LYS A 141 2.49 -17.81 7.22
CA LYS A 141 1.09 -18.12 7.52
C LYS A 141 0.18 -17.93 6.31
N THR A 142 0.43 -16.88 5.53
CA THR A 142 -0.50 -16.44 4.48
C THR A 142 -0.05 -16.83 3.08
N ARG A 143 1.26 -17.04 2.87
CA ARG A 143 1.90 -17.16 1.55
C ARG A 143 1.66 -15.94 0.66
N GLN A 144 1.27 -14.82 1.24
CA GLN A 144 1.10 -13.54 0.56
C GLN A 144 2.35 -12.68 0.75
N PRO A 145 2.88 -12.04 -0.31
CA PRO A 145 3.99 -11.10 -0.16
C PRO A 145 3.63 -9.97 0.79
N SER A 146 4.65 -9.47 1.45
CA SER A 146 4.55 -8.36 2.40
C SER A 146 5.87 -7.58 2.40
N GLU A 147 5.85 -6.37 2.97
CA GLU A 147 7.09 -5.62 3.20
C GLU A 147 8.16 -6.49 3.88
N ASN A 148 7.77 -7.21 4.94
CA ASN A 148 8.69 -8.08 5.67
C ASN A 148 9.21 -9.28 4.88
N SER A 149 8.43 -9.83 3.94
CA SER A 149 8.94 -10.87 3.07
C SER A 149 10.04 -10.36 2.14
N ILE A 150 9.89 -9.13 1.64
CA ILE A 150 10.92 -8.47 0.82
C ILE A 150 12.15 -8.11 1.67
N ARG A 151 11.94 -7.54 2.88
CA ARG A 151 13.05 -7.28 3.81
C ARG A 151 13.85 -8.54 4.11
N GLN A 152 13.18 -9.66 4.34
CA GLN A 152 13.82 -10.94 4.62
C GLN A 152 14.63 -11.46 3.43
N GLU A 153 14.11 -11.36 2.20
CA GLU A 153 14.83 -11.73 0.97
C GLU A 153 16.13 -10.94 0.79
N HIS A 154 16.16 -9.68 1.25
CA HIS A 154 17.30 -8.78 1.14
C HIS A 154 18.16 -8.71 2.41
N GLY A 155 17.90 -9.55 3.42
CA GLY A 155 18.67 -9.54 4.67
C GLY A 155 18.50 -8.28 5.52
N LEU A 156 17.41 -7.55 5.32
CA LEU A 156 17.13 -6.31 6.03
C LEU A 156 16.38 -6.56 7.35
N PRO A 157 16.49 -5.65 8.34
CA PRO A 157 15.77 -5.76 9.60
C PRO A 157 14.26 -5.85 9.41
N ILE A 158 13.61 -6.75 10.15
CA ILE A 158 12.17 -6.98 10.09
C ILE A 158 11.41 -5.90 10.85
N ARG A 159 10.40 -5.32 10.21
CA ARG A 159 9.47 -4.38 10.84
C ARG A 159 8.44 -5.14 11.68
N LYS A 160 8.31 -4.78 12.96
CA LYS A 160 7.43 -5.46 13.91
C LYS A 160 6.11 -4.74 14.19
N LYS A 161 6.01 -3.48 13.80
CA LYS A 161 4.83 -2.62 13.97
C LYS A 161 4.66 -1.72 12.77
N TYR A 162 3.43 -1.29 12.52
CA TYR A 162 3.20 -0.21 11.56
C TYR A 162 3.35 1.17 12.21
N LYS A 163 2.79 1.34 13.39
CA LYS A 163 2.79 2.61 14.12
C LYS A 163 4.21 3.08 14.46
N PRO A 164 4.57 4.34 14.17
CA PRO A 164 5.85 4.91 14.56
C PRO A 164 6.06 4.90 16.08
N HIS A 165 7.32 4.83 16.50
CA HIS A 165 7.68 4.92 17.90
C HIS A 165 7.30 6.31 18.44
N GLY A 166 6.55 6.36 19.55
CA GLY A 166 6.14 7.63 20.19
C GLY A 166 4.79 8.22 19.74
N ARG A 167 4.05 7.53 18.87
CA ARG A 167 2.65 7.87 18.55
C ARG A 167 1.64 6.97 19.23
#